data_4451ec3fb035ffdf7b0175b501138c96
#
_entry.id   4451ec3fb035ffdf7b0175b501138c96
#
_cell.length_a   1.000
_cell.length_b   1.000
_cell.length_c   1.000
_cell.angle_alpha   90.00
_cell.angle_beta   90.00
_cell.angle_gamma   90.00
#
_symmetry.space_group_name_H-M   'P 1'
#
loop_
_entity.id
_entity.type
_entity.pdbx_description
1 polymer ?
#
loop_
_entity_poly.entity_id
_entity_poly.type
_entity_poly.pdbx_seq_one_letter_code
_entity_poly.pdbx_strand_id
1 'polypeptide(L)'
;MKHSPTFFLVAVATVAGFVALVAPARGNADGDSAPYVTEIPHGYRDWRWISSAHEAGNLNSLGALLGNDVAIKAYRDGKLPYPDGTMLAALHYRNVPSDENNKIFGQVQSFVPGAPTNIQFMVKDSKKYAATGGWGFGHFADGKAGDAAFMKSCFPCHEKAKSTDLVFTRYAP
;
A
#
# COMPACT_ATOMS: atom_id res chain seq x y z
N MET A 1 -19.83 17.83 -97.18
CA MET A 1 -20.27 16.94 -96.12
C MET A 1 -19.06 16.49 -95.36
N LYS A 2 -18.80 17.11 -94.20
CA LYS A 2 -17.61 16.85 -93.35
C LYS A 2 -18.10 16.31 -92.04
N HIS A 3 -17.74 15.06 -91.73
CA HIS A 3 -18.02 14.40 -90.48
C HIS A 3 -16.86 14.69 -89.52
N SER A 4 -17.14 15.27 -88.40
CA SER A 4 -16.18 15.47 -87.33
C SER A 4 -16.29 14.30 -86.32
N PRO A 5 -15.22 13.63 -85.93
CA PRO A 5 -15.30 12.64 -84.87
C PRO A 5 -15.18 13.27 -83.48
N THR A 6 -16.16 12.97 -82.67
CA THR A 6 -16.16 13.38 -81.25
C THR A 6 -15.35 12.37 -80.45
N PHE A 7 -14.23 12.87 -79.84
CA PHE A 7 -13.43 12.09 -78.90
C PHE A 7 -14.06 12.11 -77.52
N PHE A 8 -14.45 10.97 -77.03
CA PHE A 8 -14.85 10.81 -75.64
C PHE A 8 -13.58 10.55 -74.77
N LEU A 9 -13.29 11.48 -73.92
CA LEU A 9 -12.26 11.34 -72.90
C LEU A 9 -12.84 10.61 -71.68
N VAL A 10 -12.41 9.34 -71.47
CA VAL A 10 -12.75 8.58 -70.28
C VAL A 10 -11.74 8.93 -69.19
N ALA A 11 -12.18 9.70 -68.20
CA ALA A 11 -11.40 9.97 -67.02
C ALA A 11 -11.45 8.77 -66.07
N VAL A 12 -10.34 8.08 -65.95
CA VAL A 12 -10.17 7.00 -64.94
C VAL A 12 -9.80 7.67 -63.61
N ALA A 13 -10.75 7.71 -62.68
CA ALA A 13 -10.48 8.17 -61.30
C ALA A 13 -9.86 7.01 -60.51
N THR A 14 -8.56 7.11 -60.26
CA THR A 14 -7.86 6.20 -59.32
C THR A 14 -8.17 6.59 -57.88
N VAL A 15 -9.02 5.83 -57.21
CA VAL A 15 -9.24 5.95 -55.76
C VAL A 15 -8.02 5.35 -55.06
N ALA A 16 -7.14 6.23 -54.53
CA ALA A 16 -6.07 5.82 -53.62
C ALA A 16 -6.68 5.51 -52.26
N GLY A 17 -6.89 4.22 -51.98
CA GLY A 17 -7.33 3.78 -50.65
C GLY A 17 -6.20 4.02 -49.64
N PHE A 18 -6.38 4.95 -48.73
CA PHE A 18 -5.55 5.06 -47.52
C PHE A 18 -5.90 3.90 -46.58
N VAL A 19 -5.08 2.87 -46.57
CA VAL A 19 -5.10 1.88 -45.49
C VAL A 19 -4.44 2.52 -44.27
N ALA A 20 -5.27 3.06 -43.36
CA ALA A 20 -4.79 3.44 -42.03
C ALA A 20 -4.37 2.19 -41.28
N LEU A 21 -3.08 1.93 -41.19
CA LEU A 21 -2.50 0.97 -40.23
C LEU A 21 -2.80 1.48 -38.84
N VAL A 22 -3.90 1.00 -38.26
CA VAL A 22 -4.15 1.12 -36.82
C VAL A 22 -3.10 0.26 -36.14
N ALA A 23 -1.99 0.88 -35.72
CA ALA A 23 -1.08 0.23 -34.82
C ALA A 23 -1.89 -0.14 -33.56
N PRO A 24 -1.82 -1.41 -33.08
CA PRO A 24 -2.42 -1.71 -31.79
C PRO A 24 -1.76 -0.79 -30.76
N ALA A 25 -2.58 0.01 -30.09
CA ALA A 25 -2.13 0.69 -28.88
C ALA A 25 -1.50 -0.39 -28.01
N ARG A 26 -0.18 -0.34 -27.83
CA ARG A 26 0.48 -1.06 -26.77
C ARG A 26 -0.16 -0.52 -25.51
N GLY A 27 -1.18 -1.21 -25.00
CA GLY A 27 -1.53 -1.10 -23.63
C GLY A 27 -0.21 -1.28 -22.89
N ASN A 28 0.22 -0.26 -22.15
CA ASN A 28 1.16 -0.50 -21.08
C ASN A 28 0.53 -1.63 -20.29
N ALA A 29 1.06 -2.85 -20.44
CA ALA A 29 0.94 -3.82 -19.39
C ALA A 29 1.43 -3.04 -18.17
N ASP A 30 0.52 -2.72 -17.26
CA ASP A 30 0.89 -2.28 -15.93
C ASP A 30 1.86 -3.34 -15.43
N GLY A 31 3.14 -3.04 -15.64
CA GLY A 31 4.21 -3.91 -15.21
C GLY A 31 4.00 -4.03 -13.72
N ASP A 32 3.85 -5.28 -13.31
CA ASP A 32 3.87 -5.80 -11.96
C ASP A 32 4.17 -4.70 -10.93
N SER A 33 3.13 -3.90 -10.60
CA SER A 33 3.31 -2.80 -9.66
C SER A 33 3.67 -3.49 -8.36
N ALA A 34 4.94 -3.32 -7.97
CA ALA A 34 5.47 -3.94 -6.79
C ALA A 34 4.45 -3.76 -5.64
N PRO A 35 4.19 -4.78 -4.82
CA PRO A 35 3.13 -4.76 -3.80
C PRO A 35 3.47 -3.83 -2.64
N TYR A 36 4.03 -2.65 -2.96
CA TYR A 36 4.60 -1.74 -1.98
C TYR A 36 3.86 -0.41 -1.95
N VAL A 37 3.73 0.09 -0.73
CA VAL A 37 3.31 1.47 -0.45
C VAL A 37 4.58 2.32 -0.45
N THR A 38 4.74 3.16 -1.47
CA THR A 38 5.95 3.97 -1.71
C THR A 38 5.82 5.40 -1.18
N GLU A 39 4.62 5.80 -0.77
CA GLU A 39 4.34 7.11 -0.21
C GLU A 39 3.65 6.98 1.14
N ILE A 40 4.01 7.85 2.07
CA ILE A 40 3.38 7.91 3.39
C ILE A 40 1.93 8.39 3.22
N PRO A 41 0.91 7.61 3.62
CA PRO A 41 -0.48 8.04 3.53
C PRO A 41 -0.74 9.33 4.30
N HIS A 42 -1.41 10.28 3.66
CA HIS A 42 -1.72 11.57 4.29
C HIS A 42 -2.61 11.40 5.53
N GLY A 43 -2.39 12.23 6.53
CA GLY A 43 -3.23 12.29 7.73
C GLY A 43 -3.14 11.06 8.63
N TYR A 44 -2.19 10.16 8.44
CA TYR A 44 -2.09 8.92 9.23
C TYR A 44 -1.94 9.17 10.74
N ARG A 45 -1.41 10.32 11.14
CA ARG A 45 -1.28 10.68 12.57
C ARG A 45 -2.60 11.03 13.24
N ASP A 46 -3.62 11.34 12.47
CA ASP A 46 -4.98 11.63 12.93
C ASP A 46 -5.87 10.38 12.90
N TRP A 47 -5.33 9.24 12.45
CA TRP A 47 -6.05 7.98 12.45
C TRP A 47 -6.29 7.51 13.87
N ARG A 48 -7.34 6.71 14.04
CA ARG A 48 -7.73 6.22 15.36
C ARG A 48 -6.83 5.10 15.84
N TRP A 49 -6.59 5.08 17.14
CA TRP A 49 -5.87 4.03 17.81
C TRP A 49 -6.61 2.68 17.70
N ILE A 50 -5.87 1.63 17.41
CA ILE A 50 -6.34 0.25 17.36
C ILE A 50 -5.83 -0.52 18.56
N SER A 51 -4.52 -0.47 18.80
CA SER A 51 -3.85 -1.16 19.91
C SER A 51 -2.43 -0.64 20.09
N SER A 52 -1.80 -1.12 21.16
CA SER A 52 -0.36 -0.95 21.37
C SER A 52 0.31 -2.31 21.44
N ALA A 53 1.58 -2.36 21.09
CA ALA A 53 2.40 -3.57 21.16
C ALA A 53 3.76 -3.26 21.78
N HIS A 54 4.32 -4.25 22.46
CA HIS A 54 5.73 -4.28 22.85
C HIS A 54 6.39 -5.47 22.17
N GLU A 55 7.36 -5.21 21.33
CA GLU A 55 8.18 -6.22 20.67
C GLU A 55 9.50 -6.37 21.43
N ALA A 56 9.61 -7.45 22.16
CA ALA A 56 10.75 -7.74 23.03
C ALA A 56 12.00 -8.21 22.24
N GLY A 57 13.06 -8.53 22.98
CA GLY A 57 14.31 -9.04 22.41
C GLY A 57 15.09 -7.96 21.67
N ASN A 58 15.64 -8.33 20.51
CA ASN A 58 16.49 -7.42 19.73
C ASN A 58 15.74 -6.20 19.18
N LEU A 59 14.43 -6.28 18.99
CA LEU A 59 13.63 -5.15 18.54
C LEU A 59 13.49 -4.10 19.65
N ASN A 60 13.19 -4.54 20.87
CA ASN A 60 12.96 -3.68 22.05
C ASN A 60 12.18 -2.42 21.70
N SER A 61 11.01 -2.62 21.07
CA SER A 61 10.22 -1.58 20.43
C SER A 61 8.85 -1.45 21.09
N LEU A 62 8.40 -0.22 21.29
CA LEU A 62 7.00 0.09 21.57
C LEU A 62 6.30 0.47 20.26
N GLY A 63 5.15 -0.15 20.01
CA GLY A 63 4.33 0.10 18.82
C GLY A 63 2.99 0.75 19.17
N ALA A 64 2.64 1.80 18.42
CA ALA A 64 1.29 2.34 18.38
C ALA A 64 0.65 2.00 17.03
N LEU A 65 -0.50 1.33 17.06
CA LEU A 65 -1.16 0.86 15.84
C LEU A 65 -2.43 1.68 15.63
N LEU A 66 -2.47 2.32 14.47
CA LEU A 66 -3.53 3.22 14.05
C LEU A 66 -4.24 2.66 12.82
N GLY A 67 -5.51 3.03 12.64
CA GLY A 67 -6.28 2.72 11.45
C GLY A 67 -7.15 3.88 11.01
N ASN A 68 -7.35 3.98 9.70
CA ASN A 68 -8.32 4.91 9.15
C ASN A 68 -9.76 4.49 9.50
N ASP A 69 -10.75 5.30 9.14
CA ASP A 69 -12.15 5.03 9.50
C ASP A 69 -12.67 3.71 8.95
N VAL A 70 -12.21 3.30 7.75
CA VAL A 70 -12.55 2.02 7.14
C VAL A 70 -12.02 0.86 7.99
N ALA A 71 -10.77 0.94 8.42
CA ALA A 71 -10.14 -0.05 9.30
C ALA A 71 -10.89 -0.17 10.64
N ILE A 72 -11.14 0.97 11.30
CA ILE A 72 -11.83 0.99 12.60
C ILE A 72 -13.24 0.39 12.50
N LYS A 73 -13.96 0.72 11.41
CA LYS A 73 -15.27 0.12 11.19
C LYS A 73 -15.17 -1.40 11.01
N ALA A 74 -14.24 -1.88 10.19
CA ALA A 74 -14.04 -3.30 9.94
C ALA A 74 -13.69 -4.07 11.24
N TYR A 75 -12.80 -3.51 12.07
CA TYR A 75 -12.45 -4.11 13.38
C TYR A 75 -13.65 -4.22 14.30
N ARG A 76 -14.45 -3.16 14.43
CA ARG A 76 -15.64 -3.14 15.29
C ARG A 76 -16.74 -4.09 14.84
N ASP A 77 -16.90 -4.23 13.53
CA ASP A 77 -17.87 -5.14 12.91
C ASP A 77 -17.37 -6.60 12.88
N GLY A 78 -16.10 -6.85 13.27
CA GLY A 78 -15.46 -8.17 13.13
C GLY A 78 -15.37 -8.65 11.68
N LYS A 79 -15.29 -7.71 10.72
CA LYS A 79 -15.39 -8.01 9.30
C LYS A 79 -14.06 -8.47 8.72
N LEU A 80 -14.05 -9.70 8.19
CA LEU A 80 -12.94 -10.27 7.42
C LEU A 80 -13.49 -10.88 6.11
N PRO A 81 -12.72 -10.83 5.00
CA PRO A 81 -11.49 -10.04 4.87
C PRO A 81 -11.75 -8.53 5.00
N TYR A 82 -10.72 -7.77 5.34
CA TYR A 82 -10.82 -6.31 5.40
C TYR A 82 -11.24 -5.75 4.05
N PRO A 83 -12.14 -4.75 4.01
CA PRO A 83 -12.57 -4.13 2.75
C PRO A 83 -11.45 -3.29 2.12
N ASP A 84 -11.51 -3.11 0.79
CA ASP A 84 -10.64 -2.18 0.08
C ASP A 84 -10.75 -0.77 0.68
N GLY A 85 -9.64 -0.04 0.71
CA GLY A 85 -9.53 1.23 1.39
C GLY A 85 -9.18 1.14 2.88
N THR A 86 -9.09 -0.07 3.47
CA THR A 86 -8.53 -0.26 4.81
C THR A 86 -7.07 0.15 4.81
N MET A 87 -6.69 1.03 5.74
CA MET A 87 -5.30 1.41 5.94
C MET A 87 -4.93 1.29 7.42
N LEU A 88 -3.78 0.68 7.66
CA LEU A 88 -3.19 0.48 8.98
C LEU A 88 -1.81 1.13 9.03
N ALA A 89 -1.47 1.71 10.17
CA ALA A 89 -0.13 2.25 10.43
C ALA A 89 0.40 1.71 11.75
N ALA A 90 1.62 1.17 11.74
CA ALA A 90 2.35 0.76 12.92
C ALA A 90 3.52 1.73 13.15
N LEU A 91 3.42 2.56 14.17
CA LEU A 91 4.45 3.52 14.56
C LEU A 91 5.35 2.87 15.60
N HIS A 92 6.61 2.69 15.27
CA HIS A 92 7.58 2.04 16.14
C HIS A 92 8.54 3.06 16.79
N TYR A 93 8.74 2.87 18.08
CA TYR A 93 9.60 3.69 18.92
C TYR A 93 10.54 2.81 19.73
N ARG A 94 11.69 3.31 20.09
CA ARG A 94 12.52 2.63 21.08
C ARG A 94 11.78 2.54 22.41
N ASN A 95 11.81 1.35 23.01
CA ASN A 95 11.33 1.14 24.36
C ASN A 95 12.41 1.58 25.34
N VAL A 96 12.15 2.66 26.08
CA VAL A 96 13.13 3.21 27.04
C VAL A 96 12.53 3.27 28.43
N PRO A 97 13.31 2.99 29.52
CA PRO A 97 12.86 3.20 30.86
C PRO A 97 12.53 4.68 31.11
N SER A 98 11.48 4.95 31.86
CA SER A 98 11.18 6.29 32.36
C SER A 98 11.91 6.50 33.69
N ASP A 99 13.02 7.20 33.67
CA ASP A 99 13.80 7.45 34.88
C ASP A 99 13.01 8.21 35.95
N GLU A 100 12.18 9.18 35.52
CA GLU A 100 11.33 9.96 36.39
C GLU A 100 10.29 9.07 37.11
N ASN A 101 9.52 8.30 36.35
CA ASN A 101 8.48 7.43 36.92
C ASN A 101 9.11 6.31 37.78
N ASN A 102 10.19 5.71 37.31
CA ASN A 102 10.85 4.61 38.00
C ASN A 102 11.47 5.08 39.33
N LYS A 103 11.93 6.32 39.41
CA LYS A 103 12.35 6.92 40.68
C LYS A 103 11.20 7.05 41.66
N ILE A 104 10.02 7.47 41.19
CA ILE A 104 8.81 7.57 42.05
C ILE A 104 8.37 6.19 42.54
N PHE A 105 8.38 5.17 41.64
CA PHE A 105 8.01 3.80 42.00
C PHE A 105 9.02 3.05 42.83
N GLY A 106 10.26 3.53 42.91
CA GLY A 106 11.36 2.85 43.58
C GLY A 106 11.86 1.59 42.91
N GLN A 107 11.41 1.33 41.67
CA GLN A 107 11.80 0.16 40.84
C GLN A 107 11.59 0.44 39.36
N VAL A 108 12.26 -0.35 38.49
CA VAL A 108 12.11 -0.26 37.04
C VAL A 108 10.83 -1.00 36.61
N GLN A 109 9.77 -0.26 36.35
CA GLN A 109 8.48 -0.79 35.90
C GLN A 109 7.79 0.08 34.84
N SER A 110 8.25 1.31 34.64
CA SER A 110 7.67 2.24 33.67
C SER A 110 8.60 2.43 32.49
N PHE A 111 8.05 2.25 31.31
CA PHE A 111 8.73 2.45 30.03
C PHE A 111 7.93 3.43 29.19
N VAL A 112 8.63 4.20 28.37
CA VAL A 112 8.03 5.24 27.52
C VAL A 112 8.59 5.12 26.08
N PRO A 113 7.85 5.63 25.09
CA PRO A 113 8.39 5.75 23.75
C PRO A 113 9.60 6.68 23.70
N GLY A 114 10.74 6.16 23.26
CA GLY A 114 11.95 6.94 22.97
C GLY A 114 11.92 7.46 21.52
N ALA A 115 13.09 7.50 20.89
CA ALA A 115 13.21 7.96 19.52
C ALA A 115 12.36 7.08 18.57
N PRO A 116 11.68 7.67 17.56
CA PRO A 116 11.02 6.90 16.52
C PRO A 116 12.04 6.09 15.72
N THR A 117 11.70 4.86 15.34
CA THR A 117 12.56 3.98 14.57
C THR A 117 12.09 3.82 13.13
N ASN A 118 10.81 3.53 12.95
CA ASN A 118 10.19 3.39 11.64
C ASN A 118 8.66 3.49 11.75
N ILE A 119 8.03 3.62 10.58
CA ILE A 119 6.58 3.50 10.43
C ILE A 119 6.32 2.47 9.34
N GLN A 120 5.41 1.54 9.62
CA GLN A 120 4.98 0.55 8.65
C GLN A 120 3.52 0.79 8.27
N PHE A 121 3.19 0.55 7.01
CA PHE A 121 1.83 0.67 6.51
C PHE A 121 1.38 -0.63 5.86
N MET A 122 0.09 -0.93 6.02
CA MET A 122 -0.65 -1.89 5.22
C MET A 122 -1.84 -1.17 4.58
N VAL A 123 -1.97 -1.31 3.25
CA VAL A 123 -3.05 -0.68 2.48
C VAL A 123 -3.79 -1.75 1.70
N LYS A 124 -5.08 -1.90 1.93
CA LYS A 124 -5.93 -2.87 1.24
C LYS A 124 -6.43 -2.30 -0.08
N ASP A 125 -6.05 -2.95 -1.16
CA ASP A 125 -6.59 -2.77 -2.50
C ASP A 125 -6.49 -4.12 -3.23
N SER A 126 -7.60 -4.81 -3.33
CA SER A 126 -7.68 -6.19 -3.82
C SER A 126 -7.26 -6.33 -5.29
N LYS A 127 -7.33 -5.24 -6.06
CA LYS A 127 -6.92 -5.22 -7.47
C LYS A 127 -5.44 -4.89 -7.62
N LYS A 128 -5.01 -3.79 -7.00
CA LYS A 128 -3.63 -3.30 -7.09
C LYS A 128 -2.63 -4.27 -6.46
N TYR A 129 -2.99 -4.90 -5.36
CA TYR A 129 -2.11 -5.77 -4.60
C TYR A 129 -2.53 -7.24 -4.63
N ALA A 130 -3.13 -7.70 -5.76
CA ALA A 130 -3.64 -9.07 -5.90
C ALA A 130 -2.60 -10.14 -5.59
N ALA A 131 -1.35 -9.94 -5.98
CA ALA A 131 -0.24 -10.87 -5.76
C ALA A 131 0.13 -11.08 -4.29
N THR A 132 -0.30 -10.18 -3.41
CA THR A 132 -0.01 -10.19 -1.96
C THR A 132 -1.29 -10.24 -1.12
N GLY A 133 -2.30 -10.95 -1.62
CA GLY A 133 -3.58 -11.11 -0.92
C GLY A 133 -4.40 -9.82 -0.81
N GLY A 134 -4.15 -8.85 -1.70
CA GLY A 134 -4.81 -7.56 -1.73
C GLY A 134 -4.19 -6.52 -0.77
N TRP A 135 -3.01 -6.78 -0.19
CA TRP A 135 -2.33 -5.87 0.71
C TRP A 135 -1.04 -5.31 0.14
N GLY A 136 -0.94 -3.99 0.07
CA GLY A 136 0.31 -3.29 -0.12
C GLY A 136 1.02 -3.07 1.20
N PHE A 137 2.34 -3.24 1.21
CA PHE A 137 3.20 -3.07 2.38
C PHE A 137 4.11 -1.87 2.20
N GLY A 138 4.27 -1.08 3.25
CA GLY A 138 5.20 0.06 3.29
C GLY A 138 6.02 0.07 4.57
N HIS A 139 7.28 0.47 4.46
CA HIS A 139 8.18 0.70 5.59
C HIS A 139 8.93 2.00 5.34
N PHE A 140 8.92 2.87 6.34
CA PHE A 140 9.57 4.18 6.25
C PHE A 140 10.42 4.43 7.49
N ALA A 141 11.68 4.75 7.28
CA ALA A 141 12.59 5.22 8.30
C ALA A 141 13.10 6.62 7.91
N ASP A 142 13.09 7.57 8.85
CA ASP A 142 13.45 8.97 8.61
C ASP A 142 12.75 9.59 7.38
N GLY A 143 11.45 9.23 7.20
CA GLY A 143 10.63 9.71 6.10
C GLY A 143 10.94 9.10 4.73
N LYS A 144 11.88 8.15 4.65
CA LYS A 144 12.27 7.47 3.41
C LYS A 144 11.71 6.06 3.36
N ALA A 145 11.18 5.68 2.19
CA ALA A 145 10.75 4.31 1.95
C ALA A 145 11.93 3.34 2.01
N GLY A 146 11.68 2.16 2.55
CA GLY A 146 12.63 1.04 2.49
C GLY A 146 12.88 0.60 1.06
N ASP A 147 14.02 -0.06 0.83
CA ASP A 147 14.33 -0.59 -0.49
C ASP A 147 13.41 -1.78 -0.87
N ALA A 148 13.38 -2.12 -2.16
CA ALA A 148 12.52 -3.17 -2.68
C ALA A 148 12.86 -4.56 -2.11
N ALA A 149 14.12 -4.83 -1.75
CA ALA A 149 14.53 -6.11 -1.17
C ALA A 149 13.96 -6.28 0.24
N PHE A 150 14.04 -5.23 1.06
CA PHE A 150 13.43 -5.20 2.38
C PHE A 150 11.91 -5.35 2.30
N MET A 151 11.26 -4.58 1.43
CA MET A 151 9.79 -4.61 1.27
C MET A 151 9.27 -5.99 0.82
N LYS A 152 10.04 -6.73 0.00
CA LYS A 152 9.71 -8.11 -0.37
C LYS A 152 9.61 -9.06 0.82
N SER A 153 10.31 -8.79 1.92
CA SER A 153 10.29 -9.62 3.12
C SER A 153 9.00 -9.52 3.94
N CYS A 154 8.19 -8.48 3.71
CA CYS A 154 6.97 -8.24 4.49
C CYS A 154 5.91 -9.32 4.25
N PHE A 155 5.59 -9.59 2.99
CA PHE A 155 4.50 -10.51 2.62
C PHE A 155 4.71 -11.95 3.15
N PRO A 156 5.86 -12.61 2.98
CA PRO A 156 6.06 -13.97 3.48
C PRO A 156 5.87 -14.12 5.00
N CYS A 157 6.13 -13.06 5.77
CA CYS A 157 5.86 -13.03 7.19
C CYS A 157 4.35 -12.89 7.46
N HIS A 158 3.71 -11.90 6.82
CA HIS A 158 2.29 -11.63 6.97
C HIS A 158 1.39 -12.75 6.43
N GLU A 159 1.82 -13.47 5.40
CA GLU A 159 1.09 -14.61 4.84
C GLU A 159 0.78 -15.69 5.88
N LYS A 160 1.55 -15.80 6.95
CA LYS A 160 1.30 -16.74 8.04
C LYS A 160 0.04 -16.39 8.85
N ALA A 161 -0.43 -15.15 8.78
CA ALA A 161 -1.63 -14.65 9.45
C ALA A 161 -2.88 -14.68 8.53
N LYS A 162 -3.05 -15.71 7.68
CA LYS A 162 -4.18 -15.82 6.73
C LYS A 162 -5.54 -15.79 7.40
N SER A 163 -5.68 -16.35 8.58
CA SER A 163 -6.96 -16.37 9.32
C SER A 163 -7.45 -14.98 9.75
N THR A 164 -6.57 -14.00 9.77
CA THR A 164 -6.85 -12.60 10.11
C THR A 164 -6.60 -11.65 8.93
N ASP A 165 -6.73 -12.18 7.70
CA ASP A 165 -6.47 -11.45 6.46
C ASP A 165 -5.10 -10.77 6.49
N LEU A 166 -4.05 -11.51 6.87
CA LEU A 166 -2.64 -11.12 6.93
C LEU A 166 -2.30 -10.06 8.01
N VAL A 167 -3.23 -9.71 8.89
CA VAL A 167 -3.04 -8.67 9.90
C VAL A 167 -2.78 -9.29 11.27
N PHE A 168 -1.65 -8.98 11.90
CA PHE A 168 -1.31 -9.46 13.25
C PHE A 168 -2.06 -8.73 14.36
N THR A 169 -2.42 -7.48 14.09
CA THR A 169 -3.03 -6.60 15.08
C THR A 169 -4.47 -6.97 15.38
N ARG A 170 -4.82 -6.98 16.65
CA ARG A 170 -6.20 -7.11 17.13
C ARG A 170 -6.69 -5.77 17.67
N TYR A 171 -7.99 -5.54 17.55
CA TYR A 171 -8.61 -4.36 18.17
C TYR A 171 -8.58 -4.52 19.68
N ALA A 172 -7.94 -3.61 20.36
CA ALA A 172 -8.00 -3.55 21.81
C ALA A 172 -9.36 -2.96 22.22
N PRO A 173 -10.06 -3.56 23.19
CA PRO A 173 -11.37 -3.10 23.63
C PRO A 173 -11.31 -1.74 24.30
#